data_36afbbdcc7c5fc97eec9ee2a1ac2a78c
#
_entry.id   36afbbdcc7c5fc97eec9ee2a1ac2a78c
#
_cell.length_a   1.000
_cell.length_b   1.000
_cell.length_c   1.000
_cell.angle_alpha   90.00
_cell.angle_beta   90.00
_cell.angle_gamma   90.00
#
_symmetry.space_group_name_H-M   'P 1'
#
loop_
_entity.id
_entity.type
_entity.pdbx_description
1 polymer ?
#
loop_
_entity_poly.entity_id
_entity_poly.type
_entity_poly.pdbx_seq_one_letter_code
_entity_poly.pdbx_strand_id
1 'polypeptide(L)'
;SMIDYLGLVNESWEDNSLMKKCKQMLILFYIYDRDLPAIKRKFAFRPLLWDFPKNDLEIIRQDWQTIVDKIKNGLAHELSEGDTFYLAACRKGSGGSKESMRKQPFSSELAKSRAFSLKPSYVNKMVELASTKEDDQNDSLFSSEYQANAGFANIIKMRLHKFIGKTIKELAIELDFYNPNNDKSYCRSLIIRMLGGRTKQLKELVEADIELKVITVRDKFKPKEDMSFPYFSYFEISEQEWEDSEFFKILEHKFLFAVFEEKDDGEMIF
;
A
#
# COMPACT_ATOMS: atom_id res chain seq x y z
N SER A 1 11.26 9.53 -10.38
CA SER A 1 11.37 10.86 -11.00
C SER A 1 11.06 11.95 -10.00
N MET A 2 11.89 12.99 -9.88
CA MET A 2 11.59 14.14 -9.00
C MET A 2 10.29 14.81 -9.45
N ILE A 3 9.46 15.21 -8.48
CA ILE A 3 8.20 15.91 -8.73
C ILE A 3 8.51 17.41 -8.87
N ASP A 4 8.25 17.93 -10.05
CA ASP A 4 8.19 19.37 -10.28
C ASP A 4 6.75 19.84 -10.03
N TYR A 5 6.48 20.40 -8.85
CA TYR A 5 5.14 20.83 -8.46
C TYR A 5 4.53 21.87 -9.41
N LEU A 6 5.35 22.76 -9.99
CA LEU A 6 4.86 23.79 -10.87
C LEU A 6 4.62 23.29 -12.30
N GLY A 7 5.47 22.37 -12.78
CA GLY A 7 5.30 21.76 -14.10
C GLY A 7 4.17 20.73 -14.15
N LEU A 8 4.01 19.97 -13.07
CA LEU A 8 3.07 18.84 -13.01
C LEU A 8 1.59 19.24 -13.18
N VAL A 9 1.22 20.48 -12.82
CA VAL A 9 -0.16 20.97 -12.99
C VAL A 9 -0.63 21.01 -14.45
N ASN A 10 0.31 21.02 -15.39
CA ASN A 10 0.05 21.06 -16.83
C ASN A 10 0.17 19.68 -17.49
N GLU A 11 0.58 18.64 -16.75
CA GLU A 11 0.67 17.29 -17.29
C GLU A 11 -0.71 16.60 -17.32
N SER A 12 -0.94 15.81 -18.36
CA SER A 12 -2.03 14.81 -18.42
C SER A 12 -1.46 13.41 -18.19
N TRP A 13 -2.31 12.45 -17.88
CA TRP A 13 -1.84 11.06 -17.73
C TRP A 13 -1.20 10.52 -19.02
N GLU A 14 -1.74 10.88 -20.18
CA GLU A 14 -1.31 10.41 -21.48
C GLU A 14 0.07 10.95 -21.88
N ASP A 15 0.45 12.12 -21.35
CA ASP A 15 1.68 12.83 -21.69
C ASP A 15 2.51 13.24 -20.47
N ASN A 16 2.52 12.41 -19.42
CA ASN A 16 3.26 12.75 -18.20
C ASN A 16 4.73 12.31 -18.23
N SER A 17 5.54 13.02 -17.46
CA SER A 17 6.98 12.77 -17.33
C SER A 17 7.33 11.43 -16.68
N LEU A 18 6.45 10.88 -15.84
CA LEU A 18 6.63 9.58 -15.21
C LEU A 18 6.55 8.47 -16.25
N MET A 19 5.47 8.41 -17.04
CA MET A 19 5.26 7.34 -18.02
C MET A 19 6.25 7.40 -19.18
N LYS A 20 6.69 8.59 -19.59
CA LYS A 20 7.78 8.73 -20.58
C LYS A 20 9.06 8.00 -20.15
N LYS A 21 9.32 7.90 -18.84
CA LYS A 21 10.53 7.25 -18.30
C LYS A 21 10.31 5.79 -17.89
N CYS A 22 9.12 5.43 -17.48
CA CYS A 22 8.85 4.16 -16.79
C CYS A 22 7.92 3.22 -17.54
N LYS A 23 7.39 3.59 -18.71
CA LYS A 23 6.45 2.77 -19.48
C LYS A 23 7.01 1.36 -19.72
N GLN A 24 8.29 1.27 -20.04
CA GLN A 24 9.01 0.01 -20.16
C GLN A 24 10.36 0.16 -19.45
N MET A 25 10.73 -0.78 -18.59
CA MET A 25 11.95 -0.72 -17.81
C MET A 25 12.76 -2.02 -17.93
N LEU A 26 14.07 -1.88 -18.15
CA LEU A 26 15.01 -2.99 -17.95
C LEU A 26 15.56 -2.89 -16.52
N ILE A 27 15.20 -3.85 -15.69
CA ILE A 27 15.57 -3.88 -14.28
C ILE A 27 16.72 -4.88 -14.09
N LEU A 28 17.81 -4.40 -13.50
CA LEU A 28 18.98 -5.21 -13.14
C LEU A 28 19.08 -5.30 -11.63
N PHE A 29 18.96 -6.51 -11.09
CA PHE A 29 19.10 -6.77 -9.67
C PHE A 29 20.54 -7.17 -9.36
N TYR A 30 21.12 -6.57 -8.32
CA TYR A 30 22.47 -6.91 -7.87
C TYR A 30 22.50 -7.07 -6.35
N ILE A 31 23.43 -7.91 -5.88
CA ILE A 31 23.68 -8.10 -4.47
C ILE A 31 24.38 -6.85 -3.94
N TYR A 32 23.76 -6.20 -2.94
CA TYR A 32 24.36 -5.04 -2.30
C TYR A 32 25.57 -5.48 -1.50
N ASP A 33 26.70 -4.85 -1.78
CA ASP A 33 27.95 -5.00 -1.04
C ASP A 33 28.50 -3.59 -0.78
N ARG A 34 28.65 -3.26 0.50
CA ARG A 34 29.09 -1.92 0.93
C ARG A 34 30.50 -1.60 0.45
N ASP A 35 31.38 -2.61 0.39
CA ASP A 35 32.79 -2.46 0.07
C ASP A 35 33.07 -2.44 -1.43
N LEU A 36 32.08 -2.73 -2.24
CA LEU A 36 32.19 -2.76 -3.70
C LEU A 36 31.39 -1.65 -4.38
N PRO A 37 32.01 -0.91 -5.33
CA PRO A 37 31.27 -0.01 -6.19
C PRO A 37 30.24 -0.80 -7.02
N ALA A 38 29.11 -0.16 -7.37
CA ALA A 38 27.99 -0.83 -8.03
C ALA A 38 28.38 -1.66 -9.27
N ILE A 39 29.31 -1.13 -10.08
CA ILE A 39 29.78 -1.81 -11.31
C ILE A 39 30.51 -3.13 -11.04
N LYS A 40 31.01 -3.34 -9.84
CA LYS A 40 31.72 -4.58 -9.45
C LYS A 40 30.83 -5.58 -8.70
N ARG A 41 29.58 -5.20 -8.40
CA ARG A 41 28.63 -6.04 -7.69
C ARG A 41 28.09 -7.15 -8.60
N LYS A 42 27.83 -8.31 -8.02
CA LYS A 42 27.27 -9.45 -8.77
C LYS A 42 25.78 -9.26 -8.98
N PHE A 43 25.26 -9.68 -10.13
CA PHE A 43 23.82 -9.77 -10.35
C PHE A 43 23.23 -10.83 -9.40
N ALA A 44 22.08 -10.46 -8.78
CA ALA A 44 21.34 -11.36 -7.91
C ALA A 44 20.49 -12.34 -8.72
N PHE A 45 19.82 -11.82 -9.76
CA PHE A 45 18.85 -12.55 -10.57
C PHE A 45 19.03 -12.20 -12.05
N ARG A 46 18.27 -12.86 -12.92
CA ARG A 46 18.16 -12.50 -14.34
C ARG A 46 17.66 -11.07 -14.51
N PRO A 47 18.10 -10.36 -15.56
CA PRO A 47 17.49 -9.09 -15.94
C PRO A 47 15.99 -9.25 -16.19
N LEU A 48 15.20 -8.31 -15.73
CA LEU A 48 13.75 -8.27 -15.92
C LEU A 48 13.39 -7.14 -16.86
N LEU A 49 12.80 -7.46 -18.01
CA LEU A 49 12.12 -6.47 -18.83
C LEU A 49 10.71 -6.32 -18.29
N TRP A 50 10.39 -5.15 -17.77
CA TRP A 50 9.15 -4.88 -17.08
C TRP A 50 8.26 -3.95 -17.89
N ASP A 51 7.06 -4.44 -18.16
CA ASP A 51 5.91 -3.65 -18.60
C ASP A 51 4.84 -3.77 -17.51
N PHE A 52 4.22 -2.66 -17.15
CA PHE A 52 3.17 -2.71 -16.12
C PHE A 52 1.97 -3.55 -16.59
N PRO A 53 1.51 -4.53 -15.79
CA PRO A 53 0.22 -5.19 -16.04
C PRO A 53 -0.89 -4.14 -16.12
N LYS A 54 -1.90 -4.37 -16.96
CA LYS A 54 -2.98 -3.40 -17.22
C LYS A 54 -3.71 -2.96 -15.94
N ASN A 55 -4.02 -3.91 -15.04
CA ASN A 55 -4.69 -3.60 -13.77
C ASN A 55 -3.80 -2.75 -12.86
N ASP A 56 -2.51 -3.06 -12.80
CA ASP A 56 -1.53 -2.32 -11.98
C ASP A 56 -1.35 -0.91 -12.54
N LEU A 57 -1.29 -0.78 -13.87
CA LEU A 57 -1.16 0.51 -14.54
C LEU A 57 -2.35 1.43 -14.24
N GLU A 58 -3.56 0.87 -14.15
CA GLU A 58 -4.75 1.63 -13.78
C GLU A 58 -4.69 2.12 -12.34
N ILE A 59 -4.20 1.30 -11.41
CA ILE A 59 -3.99 1.73 -10.01
C ILE A 59 -2.92 2.84 -9.95
N ILE A 60 -1.82 2.68 -10.68
CA ILE A 60 -0.75 3.70 -10.77
C ILE A 60 -1.29 5.01 -11.37
N ARG A 61 -2.21 4.94 -12.35
CA ARG A 61 -2.88 6.11 -12.90
C ARG A 61 -3.70 6.85 -11.86
N GLN A 62 -4.48 6.12 -11.06
CA GLN A 62 -5.30 6.70 -9.98
C GLN A 62 -4.41 7.29 -8.88
N ASP A 63 -3.32 6.63 -8.54
CA ASP A 63 -2.33 7.13 -7.58
C ASP A 63 -1.70 8.43 -8.08
N TRP A 64 -1.29 8.47 -9.36
CA TRP A 64 -0.74 9.66 -9.99
C TRP A 64 -1.77 10.80 -9.94
N GLN A 65 -3.03 10.54 -10.29
CA GLN A 65 -4.10 11.52 -10.24
C GLN A 65 -4.32 12.06 -8.82
N THR A 66 -4.30 11.19 -7.82
CA THR A 66 -4.43 11.58 -6.40
C THR A 66 -3.33 12.57 -5.99
N ILE A 67 -2.09 12.31 -6.40
CA ILE A 67 -0.95 13.19 -6.11
C ILE A 67 -1.10 14.53 -6.84
N VAL A 68 -1.47 14.49 -8.13
CA VAL A 68 -1.67 15.69 -8.95
C VAL A 68 -2.81 16.56 -8.41
N ASP A 69 -3.91 15.95 -7.99
CA ASP A 69 -5.07 16.68 -7.44
C ASP A 69 -4.70 17.38 -6.13
N LYS A 70 -3.96 16.74 -5.22
CA LYS A 70 -3.44 17.42 -4.02
C LYS A 70 -2.57 18.63 -4.38
N ILE A 71 -1.68 18.49 -5.37
CA ILE A 71 -0.83 19.58 -5.81
C ILE A 71 -1.64 20.71 -6.43
N LYS A 72 -2.62 20.40 -7.29
CA LYS A 72 -3.53 21.36 -7.90
C LYS A 72 -4.43 22.10 -6.90
N ASN A 73 -4.70 21.47 -5.77
CA ASN A 73 -5.45 22.09 -4.67
C ASN A 73 -4.55 22.88 -3.68
N GLY A 74 -3.25 23.06 -3.97
CA GLY A 74 -2.32 23.77 -3.08
C GLY A 74 -1.95 23.00 -1.82
N LEU A 75 -2.12 21.68 -1.80
CA LEU A 75 -1.92 20.79 -0.65
C LEU A 75 -0.69 19.88 -0.81
N ALA A 76 0.31 20.29 -1.61
CA ALA A 76 1.51 19.49 -1.80
C ALA A 76 2.30 19.30 -0.48
N HIS A 77 2.17 20.20 0.49
CA HIS A 77 2.77 20.09 1.82
C HIS A 77 2.16 18.97 2.66
N GLU A 78 0.91 18.57 2.36
CA GLU A 78 0.18 17.47 3.02
C GLU A 78 0.37 16.12 2.32
N LEU A 79 1.18 16.03 1.26
CA LEU A 79 1.43 14.75 0.60
C LEU A 79 2.05 13.76 1.56
N SER A 80 1.49 12.53 1.57
CA SER A 80 1.98 11.37 2.32
C SER A 80 2.16 10.17 1.40
N GLU A 81 3.08 9.27 1.72
CA GLU A 81 3.22 7.99 1.01
C GLU A 81 1.99 7.10 1.22
N GLY A 82 1.26 7.31 2.33
CA GLY A 82 -0.02 6.66 2.62
C GLY A 82 -1.21 7.13 1.77
N ASP A 83 -1.09 8.20 0.99
CA ASP A 83 -2.19 8.68 0.14
C ASP A 83 -2.56 7.71 -0.98
N THR A 84 -1.61 6.90 -1.43
CA THR A 84 -1.65 6.11 -2.67
C THR A 84 -1.40 4.62 -2.42
N PHE A 85 -1.51 3.78 -3.45
CA PHE A 85 -1.43 2.32 -3.33
C PHE A 85 -0.12 1.74 -3.88
N TYR A 86 0.21 1.97 -5.14
CA TYR A 86 1.41 1.42 -5.80
C TYR A 86 2.47 2.48 -6.08
N LEU A 87 2.04 3.69 -6.46
CA LEU A 87 2.90 4.83 -6.73
C LEU A 87 2.85 5.81 -5.55
N ALA A 88 3.99 6.14 -4.99
CA ALA A 88 4.07 7.07 -3.86
C ALA A 88 4.80 8.37 -4.25
N ALA A 89 4.48 9.46 -3.54
CA ALA A 89 5.25 10.70 -3.54
C ALA A 89 6.28 10.64 -2.41
N CYS A 90 7.37 9.89 -2.63
CA CYS A 90 8.41 9.63 -1.65
C CYS A 90 9.24 10.90 -1.37
N ARG A 91 9.51 11.18 -0.09
CA ARG A 91 10.36 12.32 0.33
C ARG A 91 11.79 12.17 -0.16
N LYS A 92 12.42 13.29 -0.50
CA LYS A 92 13.81 13.36 -0.94
C LYS A 92 14.57 14.45 -0.18
N GLY A 93 15.79 14.12 0.23
CA GLY A 93 16.65 14.97 1.04
C GLY A 93 16.66 14.53 2.51
N SER A 94 17.68 14.93 3.28
CA SER A 94 17.74 14.71 4.73
C SER A 94 16.64 15.53 5.41
N GLY A 95 15.94 14.90 6.36
CA GLY A 95 14.75 15.46 7.01
C GLY A 95 14.96 16.87 7.56
N GLY A 96 13.97 17.72 7.39
CA GLY A 96 13.86 19.03 8.03
C GLY A 96 14.74 20.14 7.49
N SER A 97 15.69 19.91 6.58
CA SER A 97 16.51 20.98 6.04
C SER A 97 15.70 21.92 5.13
N LYS A 98 15.89 23.25 5.29
CA LYS A 98 15.25 24.25 4.40
C LYS A 98 15.57 24.03 2.92
N GLU A 99 16.68 23.39 2.60
CA GLU A 99 17.11 23.08 1.25
C GLU A 99 16.22 22.03 0.56
N SER A 100 15.52 21.21 1.33
CA SER A 100 14.58 20.21 0.81
C SER A 100 13.17 20.75 0.53
N MET A 101 12.90 22.02 0.83
CA MET A 101 11.59 22.65 0.61
C MET A 101 11.47 23.24 -0.80
N ARG A 102 10.27 23.15 -1.38
CA ARG A 102 9.95 23.61 -2.73
C ARG A 102 8.68 24.46 -2.72
N LYS A 103 8.63 25.42 -3.62
CA LYS A 103 7.39 26.15 -3.92
C LYS A 103 6.38 25.21 -4.56
N GLN A 104 5.12 25.42 -4.26
CA GLN A 104 3.99 24.70 -4.85
C GLN A 104 3.02 25.68 -5.51
N PRO A 105 2.19 25.24 -6.47
CA PRO A 105 1.16 26.09 -7.05
C PRO A 105 0.03 26.32 -6.04
N PHE A 106 -0.64 27.44 -6.18
CA PHE A 106 -1.88 27.79 -5.44
C PHE A 106 -1.77 27.84 -3.91
N SER A 107 -0.57 27.86 -3.35
CA SER A 107 -0.32 28.02 -1.92
C SER A 107 0.98 28.76 -1.67
N SER A 108 1.02 29.55 -0.59
CA SER A 108 2.25 30.21 -0.09
C SER A 108 3.11 29.25 0.75
N GLU A 109 2.55 28.12 1.22
CA GLU A 109 3.28 27.14 2.00
C GLU A 109 4.26 26.36 1.12
N LEU A 110 5.45 26.14 1.69
CA LEU A 110 6.47 25.33 1.03
C LEU A 110 6.18 23.85 1.27
N ALA A 111 6.33 23.02 0.24
CA ALA A 111 6.21 21.57 0.30
C ALA A 111 7.58 20.91 0.32
N LYS A 112 7.70 19.75 0.99
CA LYS A 112 8.91 18.94 1.00
C LYS A 112 9.22 18.43 -0.41
N SER A 113 10.50 18.37 -0.76
CA SER A 113 10.92 17.80 -2.04
C SER A 113 10.54 16.33 -2.12
N ARG A 114 9.86 15.91 -3.18
CA ARG A 114 9.39 14.54 -3.39
C ARG A 114 9.73 14.01 -4.77
N ALA A 115 9.72 12.70 -4.88
CA ALA A 115 9.84 12.01 -6.15
C ALA A 115 8.76 10.93 -6.28
N PHE A 116 8.30 10.69 -7.51
CA PHE A 116 7.53 9.49 -7.81
C PHE A 116 8.40 8.26 -7.58
N SER A 117 7.88 7.32 -6.80
CA SER A 117 8.51 6.05 -6.49
C SER A 117 7.46 4.95 -6.44
N LEU A 118 7.76 3.78 -6.97
CA LEU A 118 6.96 2.61 -6.67
C LEU A 118 7.19 2.21 -5.21
N LYS A 119 6.14 1.78 -4.52
CA LYS A 119 6.26 1.32 -3.13
C LYS A 119 7.18 0.10 -3.04
N PRO A 120 7.94 -0.06 -1.95
CA PRO A 120 8.84 -1.21 -1.76
C PRO A 120 8.14 -2.56 -1.90
N SER A 121 6.92 -2.68 -1.39
CA SER A 121 6.08 -3.89 -1.49
C SER A 121 5.79 -4.26 -2.95
N TYR A 122 5.47 -3.28 -3.79
CA TYR A 122 5.28 -3.48 -5.23
C TYR A 122 6.60 -3.89 -5.93
N VAL A 123 7.72 -3.27 -5.55
CA VAL A 123 9.05 -3.63 -6.08
C VAL A 123 9.47 -5.04 -5.66
N ASN A 124 9.15 -5.47 -4.43
CA ASN A 124 9.43 -6.83 -3.95
C ASN A 124 8.81 -7.89 -4.85
N LYS A 125 7.61 -7.66 -5.37
CA LYS A 125 7.01 -8.54 -6.37
C LYS A 125 7.85 -8.67 -7.64
N MET A 126 8.40 -7.57 -8.14
CA MET A 126 9.31 -7.63 -9.30
C MET A 126 10.55 -8.49 -9.00
N VAL A 127 11.06 -8.42 -7.75
CA VAL A 127 12.18 -9.26 -7.27
C VAL A 127 11.76 -10.73 -7.26
N GLU A 128 10.58 -11.05 -6.72
CA GLU A 128 10.04 -12.41 -6.68
C GLU A 128 9.91 -13.00 -8.08
N LEU A 129 9.29 -12.27 -9.01
CA LEU A 129 9.16 -12.68 -10.41
C LEU A 129 10.51 -12.88 -11.13
N ALA A 130 11.53 -12.07 -10.78
CA ALA A 130 12.87 -12.25 -11.33
C ALA A 130 13.60 -13.45 -10.73
N SER A 131 13.32 -13.81 -9.48
CA SER A 131 13.96 -14.91 -8.74
C SER A 131 13.34 -16.28 -9.01
N THR A 132 12.03 -16.34 -9.30
CA THR A 132 11.27 -17.56 -9.52
C THR A 132 11.09 -17.85 -11.00
N LYS A 133 10.93 -19.12 -11.36
CA LYS A 133 10.57 -19.55 -12.72
C LYS A 133 9.05 -19.76 -12.90
N GLU A 134 8.28 -19.64 -11.81
CA GLU A 134 6.86 -19.98 -11.77
C GLU A 134 6.02 -18.72 -11.79
N ASP A 135 4.90 -18.77 -12.48
CA ASP A 135 3.87 -17.73 -12.43
C ASP A 135 3.26 -17.65 -11.03
N ASP A 136 3.06 -16.42 -10.57
CA ASP A 136 2.49 -16.11 -9.27
C ASP A 136 1.05 -16.64 -9.17
N GLN A 137 0.84 -17.66 -8.32
CA GLN A 137 -0.47 -18.28 -8.09
C GLN A 137 -1.29 -17.56 -6.99
N ASN A 138 -0.92 -16.33 -6.61
CA ASN A 138 -1.68 -15.58 -5.63
C ASN A 138 -3.05 -15.16 -6.18
N ASP A 139 -4.07 -15.29 -5.34
CA ASP A 139 -5.41 -14.82 -5.66
C ASP A 139 -5.42 -13.30 -5.90
N SER A 140 -6.09 -12.88 -6.98
CA SER A 140 -6.23 -11.47 -7.32
C SER A 140 -7.55 -10.89 -6.82
N LEU A 141 -7.50 -9.67 -6.29
CA LEU A 141 -8.67 -8.87 -5.95
C LEU A 141 -9.45 -8.45 -7.21
N PHE A 142 -8.75 -8.27 -8.34
CA PHE A 142 -9.35 -7.82 -9.58
C PHE A 142 -9.57 -9.01 -10.53
N SER A 143 -10.81 -9.37 -10.75
CA SER A 143 -11.16 -10.39 -11.76
C SER A 143 -11.23 -9.84 -13.19
N SER A 144 -11.21 -8.51 -13.35
CA SER A 144 -11.26 -7.85 -14.67
C SER A 144 -10.70 -6.42 -14.60
N GLU A 145 -10.30 -5.89 -15.78
CA GLU A 145 -9.88 -4.49 -15.95
C GLU A 145 -10.97 -3.49 -15.52
N TYR A 146 -12.23 -3.83 -15.69
CA TYR A 146 -13.37 -3.02 -15.25
C TYR A 146 -13.37 -2.81 -13.71
N GLN A 147 -13.00 -3.83 -12.95
CA GLN A 147 -12.92 -3.71 -11.49
C GLN A 147 -11.76 -2.81 -11.07
N ALA A 148 -10.62 -2.86 -11.74
CA ALA A 148 -9.52 -1.94 -11.46
C ALA A 148 -9.93 -0.48 -11.68
N ASN A 149 -10.71 -0.18 -12.72
CA ASN A 149 -11.22 1.16 -13.02
C ASN A 149 -12.16 1.73 -11.92
N ALA A 150 -12.87 0.87 -11.19
CA ALA A 150 -13.73 1.31 -10.09
C ALA A 150 -12.99 1.87 -8.87
N GLY A 151 -11.68 1.66 -8.81
CA GLY A 151 -10.80 2.09 -7.72
C GLY A 151 -10.68 1.08 -6.61
N PHE A 152 -9.46 0.88 -6.13
CA PHE A 152 -9.08 -0.13 -5.15
C PHE A 152 -9.94 -0.11 -3.88
N ALA A 153 -10.06 1.07 -3.25
CA ALA A 153 -10.84 1.22 -2.02
C ALA A 153 -12.33 0.92 -2.21
N ASN A 154 -12.89 1.30 -3.37
CA ASN A 154 -14.30 1.07 -3.67
C ASN A 154 -14.60 -0.43 -3.84
N ILE A 155 -13.71 -1.18 -4.47
CA ILE A 155 -13.89 -2.62 -4.62
C ILE A 155 -13.86 -3.33 -3.28
N ILE A 156 -12.91 -2.98 -2.41
CA ILE A 156 -12.87 -3.49 -1.03
C ILE A 156 -14.19 -3.21 -0.32
N LYS A 157 -14.67 -1.96 -0.35
CA LYS A 157 -15.93 -1.56 0.27
C LYS A 157 -17.12 -2.35 -0.29
N MET A 158 -17.24 -2.45 -1.61
CA MET A 158 -18.35 -3.17 -2.26
C MET A 158 -18.36 -4.66 -1.90
N ARG A 159 -17.21 -5.31 -1.85
CA ARG A 159 -17.12 -6.73 -1.50
C ARG A 159 -17.45 -6.99 -0.04
N LEU A 160 -16.98 -6.16 0.87
CA LEU A 160 -17.23 -6.31 2.30
C LEU A 160 -18.66 -5.91 2.69
N HIS A 161 -19.22 -4.89 2.02
CA HIS A 161 -20.54 -4.33 2.37
C HIS A 161 -21.67 -5.38 2.42
N LYS A 162 -21.66 -6.38 1.53
CA LYS A 162 -22.68 -7.42 1.47
C LYS A 162 -22.65 -8.40 2.64
N PHE A 163 -21.59 -8.35 3.45
CA PHE A 163 -21.42 -9.22 4.62
C PHE A 163 -21.65 -8.49 5.95
N ILE A 164 -21.86 -7.16 5.91
CA ILE A 164 -22.12 -6.36 7.10
C ILE A 164 -23.39 -6.86 7.79
N GLY A 165 -23.35 -6.98 9.12
CA GLY A 165 -24.44 -7.46 9.96
C GLY A 165 -24.56 -8.98 10.05
N LYS A 166 -23.70 -9.75 9.38
CA LYS A 166 -23.68 -11.22 9.47
C LYS A 166 -22.83 -11.69 10.63
N THR A 167 -23.32 -12.74 11.30
CA THR A 167 -22.56 -13.43 12.34
C THR A 167 -21.42 -14.25 11.74
N ILE A 168 -20.39 -14.56 12.53
CA ILE A 168 -19.30 -15.44 12.09
C ILE A 168 -19.84 -16.80 11.62
N LYS A 169 -20.89 -17.33 12.24
CA LYS A 169 -21.51 -18.59 11.83
C LYS A 169 -22.14 -18.51 10.45
N GLU A 170 -22.87 -17.43 10.17
CA GLU A 170 -23.46 -17.19 8.84
C GLU A 170 -22.38 -16.99 7.78
N LEU A 171 -21.32 -16.25 8.12
CA LEU A 171 -20.17 -16.08 7.24
C LEU A 171 -19.45 -17.40 6.95
N ALA A 172 -19.29 -18.25 7.97
CA ALA A 172 -18.67 -19.57 7.83
C ALA A 172 -19.45 -20.46 6.86
N ILE A 173 -20.78 -20.46 6.95
CA ILE A 173 -21.66 -21.22 6.06
C ILE A 173 -21.60 -20.66 4.63
N GLU A 174 -21.77 -19.36 4.47
CA GLU A 174 -21.80 -18.71 3.14
C GLU A 174 -20.49 -18.83 2.38
N LEU A 175 -19.37 -18.80 3.10
CA LEU A 175 -18.01 -18.87 2.52
C LEU A 175 -17.46 -20.29 2.46
N ASP A 176 -18.23 -21.28 2.93
CA ASP A 176 -17.80 -22.68 3.08
C ASP A 176 -16.45 -22.79 3.79
N PHE A 177 -16.34 -22.08 4.93
CA PHE A 177 -15.09 -21.96 5.66
C PHE A 177 -15.33 -21.94 7.17
N TYR A 178 -15.24 -23.10 7.80
CA TYR A 178 -15.47 -23.28 9.22
C TYR A 178 -14.18 -23.55 9.98
N ASN A 179 -14.01 -22.87 11.14
CA ASN A 179 -12.98 -23.16 12.11
C ASN A 179 -13.62 -23.09 13.51
N PRO A 180 -13.48 -24.11 14.37
CA PRO A 180 -14.04 -24.10 15.72
C PRO A 180 -13.44 -23.00 16.63
N ASN A 181 -12.24 -22.53 16.34
CA ASN A 181 -11.57 -21.48 17.08
C ASN A 181 -11.89 -20.12 16.43
N ASN A 182 -12.79 -19.35 17.03
CA ASN A 182 -13.13 -17.98 16.59
C ASN A 182 -12.05 -16.97 17.00
N ASP A 183 -10.80 -17.27 16.69
CA ASP A 183 -9.67 -16.38 16.98
C ASP A 183 -9.47 -15.30 15.90
N LYS A 184 -8.61 -14.34 16.18
CA LYS A 184 -8.27 -13.25 15.23
C LYS A 184 -7.72 -13.77 13.89
N SER A 185 -7.04 -14.92 13.90
CA SER A 185 -6.50 -15.54 12.69
C SER A 185 -7.63 -16.05 11.80
N TYR A 186 -8.66 -16.66 12.41
CA TYR A 186 -9.84 -17.09 11.67
C TYR A 186 -10.63 -15.91 11.11
N CYS A 187 -10.89 -14.88 11.92
CA CYS A 187 -11.54 -13.64 11.45
C CYS A 187 -10.78 -13.00 10.28
N ARG A 188 -9.43 -12.96 10.37
CA ARG A 188 -8.60 -12.48 9.26
C ARG A 188 -8.81 -13.30 7.98
N SER A 189 -8.86 -14.62 8.12
CA SER A 189 -9.08 -15.53 6.98
C SER A 189 -10.48 -15.39 6.38
N LEU A 190 -11.51 -15.14 7.20
CA LEU A 190 -12.85 -14.79 6.71
C LEU A 190 -12.83 -13.51 5.86
N ILE A 191 -12.19 -12.44 6.34
CA ILE A 191 -12.07 -11.19 5.57
C ILE A 191 -11.39 -11.42 4.22
N ILE A 192 -10.31 -12.20 4.17
CA ILE A 192 -9.65 -12.54 2.90
C ILE A 192 -10.62 -13.26 1.96
N ARG A 193 -11.42 -14.20 2.45
CA ARG A 193 -12.44 -14.91 1.65
C ARG A 193 -13.60 -14.01 1.22
N MET A 194 -14.05 -13.11 2.07
CA MET A 194 -15.06 -12.09 1.73
C MET A 194 -14.57 -11.19 0.58
N LEU A 195 -13.29 -10.93 0.52
CA LEU A 195 -12.63 -10.21 -0.57
C LEU A 195 -12.40 -11.08 -1.82
N GLY A 196 -12.71 -12.38 -1.76
CA GLY A 196 -12.59 -13.31 -2.88
C GLY A 196 -11.29 -14.10 -2.93
N GLY A 197 -10.42 -13.98 -1.92
CA GLY A 197 -9.19 -14.76 -1.80
C GLY A 197 -9.43 -16.17 -1.25
N ARG A 198 -8.61 -17.13 -1.65
CA ARG A 198 -8.59 -18.50 -1.14
C ARG A 198 -7.34 -18.81 -0.32
N THR A 199 -6.31 -18.04 -0.52
CA THR A 199 -5.03 -18.13 0.18
C THR A 199 -5.03 -17.26 1.45
N LYS A 200 -3.89 -17.20 2.15
CA LYS A 200 -3.75 -16.38 3.37
C LYS A 200 -3.61 -14.88 3.10
N GLN A 201 -3.34 -14.49 1.86
CA GLN A 201 -3.08 -13.10 1.46
C GLN A 201 -3.66 -12.84 0.07
N LEU A 202 -4.11 -11.61 -0.14
CA LEU A 202 -4.46 -11.08 -1.45
C LEU A 202 -3.27 -10.32 -2.02
N LYS A 203 -2.96 -10.59 -3.27
CA LYS A 203 -1.84 -10.01 -4.01
C LYS A 203 -1.82 -8.48 -3.89
N GLU A 204 -2.92 -7.85 -4.21
CA GLU A 204 -3.00 -6.40 -4.27
C GLU A 204 -2.92 -5.73 -2.90
N LEU A 205 -3.38 -6.39 -1.81
CA LEU A 205 -3.19 -5.86 -0.46
C LEU A 205 -1.70 -5.85 -0.09
N VAL A 206 -0.98 -6.91 -0.46
CA VAL A 206 0.46 -7.00 -0.22
C VAL A 206 1.21 -5.96 -1.05
N GLU A 207 0.90 -5.87 -2.35
CA GLU A 207 1.54 -4.92 -3.27
C GLU A 207 1.28 -3.46 -2.91
N ALA A 208 0.07 -3.17 -2.40
CA ALA A 208 -0.32 -1.83 -1.95
C ALA A 208 0.16 -1.50 -0.54
N ASP A 209 0.85 -2.43 0.13
CA ASP A 209 1.30 -2.29 1.50
C ASP A 209 0.15 -1.96 2.47
N ILE A 210 -0.96 -2.70 2.28
CA ILE A 210 -2.15 -2.55 3.14
C ILE A 210 -2.12 -3.63 4.21
N GLU A 211 -2.01 -3.19 5.45
CA GLU A 211 -2.08 -4.09 6.59
C GLU A 211 -3.53 -4.32 7.02
N LEU A 212 -3.98 -5.58 6.96
CA LEU A 212 -5.29 -5.97 7.47
C LEU A 212 -5.22 -6.16 8.98
N LYS A 213 -5.96 -5.33 9.72
CA LYS A 213 -6.13 -5.42 11.18
C LYS A 213 -7.55 -5.83 11.49
N VAL A 214 -7.71 -6.89 12.29
CA VAL A 214 -9.00 -7.29 12.84
C VAL A 214 -9.18 -6.66 14.22
N ILE A 215 -10.27 -5.95 14.41
CA ILE A 215 -10.62 -5.26 15.65
C ILE A 215 -11.91 -5.86 16.19
N THR A 216 -11.90 -6.29 17.44
CA THR A 216 -13.12 -6.68 18.17
C THR A 216 -13.57 -5.52 19.03
N VAL A 217 -14.83 -5.13 18.91
CA VAL A 217 -15.45 -4.10 19.75
C VAL A 217 -16.57 -4.72 20.61
N ARG A 218 -16.83 -4.09 21.75
CA ARG A 218 -17.92 -4.40 22.69
C ARG A 218 -18.61 -3.09 23.09
N ASP A 219 -19.77 -3.19 23.72
CA ASP A 219 -20.42 -2.06 24.42
C ASP A 219 -20.24 -0.69 23.75
N LYS A 220 -21.05 -0.37 22.79
CA LYS A 220 -21.02 0.94 22.08
C LYS A 220 -19.69 1.20 21.35
N PHE A 221 -19.18 0.21 20.66
CA PHE A 221 -17.97 0.27 19.83
C PHE A 221 -16.66 0.54 20.58
N LYS A 222 -16.55 0.12 21.83
CA LYS A 222 -15.28 0.16 22.56
C LYS A 222 -14.39 -1.00 22.10
N PRO A 223 -13.15 -0.73 21.66
CA PRO A 223 -12.20 -1.80 21.35
C PRO A 223 -11.97 -2.70 22.55
N LYS A 224 -11.97 -4.02 22.33
CA LYS A 224 -11.70 -5.03 23.35
C LYS A 224 -10.26 -5.03 23.81
N GLU A 225 -9.36 -4.64 22.92
CA GLU A 225 -7.91 -4.68 23.10
C GLU A 225 -7.26 -3.47 22.44
N ASP A 226 -6.08 -3.09 22.93
CA ASP A 226 -5.23 -2.12 22.27
C ASP A 226 -4.67 -2.67 20.97
N MET A 227 -4.43 -1.79 20.00
CA MET A 227 -3.78 -2.15 18.74
C MET A 227 -2.27 -2.10 18.92
N SER A 228 -1.62 -3.26 18.85
CA SER A 228 -0.18 -3.35 18.91
C SER A 228 0.48 -3.08 17.56
N PHE A 229 1.64 -2.43 17.61
CA PHE A 229 2.57 -2.25 16.50
C PHE A 229 3.79 -3.15 16.67
N PRO A 230 4.64 -3.29 15.62
CA PRO A 230 5.88 -4.03 15.73
C PRO A 230 6.78 -3.53 16.87
N TYR A 231 7.61 -4.41 17.38
CA TYR A 231 8.63 -4.09 18.38
C TYR A 231 9.60 -3.04 17.83
N PHE A 232 10.02 -2.11 18.69
CA PHE A 232 11.04 -1.10 18.40
C PHE A 232 12.12 -1.07 19.48
N SER A 233 13.32 -0.67 19.09
CA SER A 233 14.44 -0.45 20.02
C SER A 233 14.38 0.95 20.58
N TYR A 234 14.42 1.09 21.91
CA TYR A 234 14.46 2.41 22.57
C TYR A 234 15.69 3.23 22.17
N PHE A 235 16.83 2.56 21.97
CA PHE A 235 18.06 3.23 21.56
C PHE A 235 17.93 3.78 20.13
N GLU A 236 17.48 2.96 19.20
CA GLU A 236 17.33 3.36 17.80
C GLU A 236 16.32 4.49 17.63
N ILE A 237 15.16 4.41 18.29
CA ILE A 237 14.13 5.44 18.16
C ILE A 237 14.55 6.77 18.78
N SER A 238 15.41 6.76 19.83
CA SER A 238 15.91 7.98 20.47
C SER A 238 16.91 8.76 19.63
N GLU A 239 17.53 8.11 18.64
CA GLU A 239 18.49 8.72 17.72
C GLU A 239 17.85 9.16 16.39
N GLN A 240 16.57 8.84 16.18
CA GLN A 240 15.84 9.13 14.93
C GLN A 240 15.01 10.41 15.08
N GLU A 241 15.04 11.24 14.04
CA GLU A 241 14.04 12.28 13.89
C GLU A 241 12.68 11.64 13.59
N TRP A 242 11.59 12.18 14.16
CA TRP A 242 10.25 11.60 14.01
C TRP A 242 9.89 11.24 12.58
N GLU A 243 10.11 12.17 11.65
CA GLU A 243 9.72 12.01 10.25
C GLU A 243 10.55 11.00 9.46
N ASP A 244 11.72 10.63 9.96
CA ASP A 244 12.64 9.66 9.37
C ASP A 244 12.59 8.32 10.12
N SER A 245 11.84 8.27 11.23
CA SER A 245 11.75 7.08 12.07
C SER A 245 11.03 5.92 11.38
N GLU A 246 11.40 4.71 11.77
CA GLU A 246 10.70 3.50 11.30
C GLU A 246 9.26 3.47 11.79
N PHE A 247 8.99 3.99 12.98
CA PHE A 247 7.64 4.06 13.52
C PHE A 247 6.73 5.00 12.71
N PHE A 248 7.25 6.15 12.30
CA PHE A 248 6.52 7.04 11.39
C PHE A 248 6.20 6.36 10.05
N LYS A 249 7.16 5.63 9.47
CA LYS A 249 6.93 4.86 8.24
C LYS A 249 5.80 3.84 8.40
N ILE A 250 5.75 3.13 9.53
CA ILE A 250 4.66 2.19 9.83
C ILE A 250 3.31 2.91 9.89
N LEU A 251 3.25 4.12 10.46
CA LEU A 251 2.01 4.90 10.52
C LEU A 251 1.60 5.49 9.16
N GLU A 252 2.53 5.66 8.22
CA GLU A 252 2.22 6.06 6.84
C GLU A 252 1.66 4.89 5.99
N HIS A 253 1.73 3.63 6.46
CA HIS A 253 1.08 2.51 5.78
C HIS A 253 -0.44 2.67 5.77
N LYS A 254 -1.09 2.03 4.81
CA LYS A 254 -2.55 1.93 4.82
C LYS A 254 -2.99 0.77 5.69
N PHE A 255 -4.07 0.97 6.44
CA PHE A 255 -4.70 -0.07 7.23
C PHE A 255 -6.11 -0.36 6.71
N LEU A 256 -6.42 -1.63 6.55
CA LEU A 256 -7.78 -2.10 6.37
C LEU A 256 -8.27 -2.63 7.73
N PHE A 257 -9.10 -1.84 8.40
CA PHE A 257 -9.72 -2.25 9.66
C PHE A 257 -10.98 -3.04 9.39
N ALA A 258 -10.97 -4.32 9.79
CA ALA A 258 -12.15 -5.17 9.81
C ALA A 258 -12.66 -5.26 11.25
N VAL A 259 -13.83 -4.71 11.48
CA VAL A 259 -14.39 -4.57 12.82
C VAL A 259 -15.47 -5.61 13.03
N PHE A 260 -15.34 -6.40 14.11
CA PHE A 260 -16.34 -7.36 14.57
C PHE A 260 -16.91 -6.90 15.93
N GLU A 261 -18.21 -6.85 16.06
CA GLU A 261 -18.89 -6.59 17.33
C GLU A 261 -19.13 -7.90 18.07
N GLU A 262 -18.64 -8.03 19.31
CA GLU A 262 -18.90 -9.15 20.20
C GLU A 262 -20.12 -8.80 21.07
N LYS A 263 -21.16 -9.60 20.99
CA LYS A 263 -22.38 -9.47 21.79
C LYS A 263 -22.18 -10.10 23.17
N ASP A 264 -23.12 -9.83 24.09
CA ASP A 264 -23.09 -10.33 25.49
C ASP A 264 -23.06 -11.86 25.58
N ASP A 265 -23.64 -12.57 24.63
CA ASP A 265 -23.62 -14.02 24.50
C ASP A 265 -22.33 -14.58 23.85
N GLY A 266 -21.39 -13.72 23.51
CA GLY A 266 -20.14 -14.06 22.83
C GLY A 266 -20.26 -14.26 21.33
N GLU A 267 -21.44 -14.02 20.73
CA GLU A 267 -21.60 -14.02 19.27
C GLU A 267 -20.89 -12.82 18.64
N MET A 268 -20.16 -13.06 17.55
CA MET A 268 -19.43 -12.00 16.82
C MET A 268 -20.13 -11.68 15.49
N ILE A 269 -20.35 -10.40 15.24
CA ILE A 269 -21.02 -9.86 14.04
C ILE A 269 -20.03 -8.95 13.30
N PHE A 270 -19.94 -9.11 11.96
CA PHE A 270 -19.12 -8.26 11.09
C PHE A 270 -19.81 -6.97 10.70
#